data_6ad67e3d2c5a243f229adeefe3337e9d
#
_entry.id   6ad67e3d2c5a243f229adeefe3337e9d
#
_cell.length_a   1.000
_cell.length_b   1.000
_cell.length_c   1.000
_cell.angle_alpha   90.00
_cell.angle_beta   90.00
_cell.angle_gamma   90.00
#
_symmetry.space_group_name_H-M   'P 1'
#
loop_
_entity.id
_entity.type
_entity.pdbx_description
1 polymer ?
#
loop_
_entity_poly.entity_id
_entity_poly.type
_entity_poly.pdbx_seq_one_letter_code
_entity_poly.pdbx_strand_id
1 'polypeptide(L)'
;MSKPALSAAEGPRVNGIAVIAVSSLFFGLMAVLTRLLAGKVPAAEVATVRFAVGIIGCGFLFAWKRRRPNFAQWRLLGLRGLFGGVAVVTYFFAIERLGAAPATVLNYSSPIYAAAFAAWFLGETSTSMRRVGLVVATSGAAFVTFSTGSVTNPFVPDVGALAGILSAVTGGAAMTVIRKLRDDTDAITVFFAFCIGGLVVSAPLAAPGWVPLSGFPLFICLVIGVLSIGGQMLFTWGMGFTSATAGSATTQLVPVVAWTLALGWLGEPVTLLGVVGAVLCVSGVLLGVVPWREVIPARRTDP
;
A
#
# COMPACT_ATOMS: atom_id res chain seq x y z
N MET A 1 23.58 -24.16 -21.96
CA MET A 1 24.17 -24.43 -20.64
C MET A 1 23.06 -24.26 -19.59
N SER A 2 22.53 -25.40 -19.14
CA SER A 2 21.44 -25.44 -18.14
C SER A 2 22.00 -25.07 -16.76
N LYS A 3 21.41 -24.04 -16.11
CA LYS A 3 21.70 -23.74 -14.71
C LYS A 3 21.29 -24.96 -13.84
N PRO A 4 22.14 -25.43 -12.93
CA PRO A 4 21.75 -26.47 -12.00
C PRO A 4 20.63 -25.96 -11.07
N ALA A 5 19.57 -26.75 -10.94
CA ALA A 5 18.54 -26.55 -9.94
C ALA A 5 19.17 -26.68 -8.54
N LEU A 6 19.31 -25.55 -7.84
CA LEU A 6 19.66 -25.55 -6.42
C LEU A 6 18.53 -26.24 -5.66
N SER A 7 18.85 -27.43 -5.14
CA SER A 7 18.05 -28.16 -4.18
C SER A 7 17.67 -27.22 -3.03
N ALA A 8 16.38 -26.87 -2.95
CA ALA A 8 15.82 -26.06 -1.88
C ALA A 8 15.89 -26.89 -0.58
N ALA A 9 16.79 -26.50 0.31
CA ALA A 9 16.65 -26.85 1.71
C ALA A 9 15.30 -26.28 2.18
N GLU A 10 14.38 -27.13 2.64
CA GLU A 10 13.05 -26.77 3.12
C GLU A 10 13.15 -26.00 4.44
N GLY A 11 13.49 -24.73 4.35
CA GLY A 11 13.21 -23.76 5.40
C GLY A 11 11.71 -23.43 5.42
N PRO A 12 11.15 -22.90 6.51
CA PRO A 12 9.72 -22.57 6.59
C PRO A 12 9.33 -21.69 5.41
N ARG A 13 8.39 -22.16 4.56
CA ARG A 13 7.92 -21.42 3.39
C ARG A 13 7.28 -20.12 3.85
N VAL A 14 7.91 -18.99 3.59
CA VAL A 14 7.37 -17.67 3.94
C VAL A 14 6.12 -17.41 3.11
N ASN A 15 4.99 -17.24 3.80
CA ASN A 15 3.74 -16.87 3.14
C ASN A 15 3.71 -15.36 2.92
N GLY A 16 4.06 -14.91 1.70
CA GLY A 16 4.09 -13.49 1.33
C GLY A 16 2.77 -12.76 1.58
N ILE A 17 1.65 -13.44 1.38
CA ILE A 17 0.31 -12.91 1.62
C ILE A 17 0.10 -12.62 3.12
N ALA A 18 0.45 -13.56 4.01
CA ALA A 18 0.34 -13.35 5.44
C ALA A 18 1.21 -12.18 5.91
N VAL A 19 2.42 -12.05 5.38
CA VAL A 19 3.31 -10.92 5.68
C VAL A 19 2.69 -9.59 5.24
N ILE A 20 2.08 -9.52 4.05
CA ILE A 20 1.39 -8.33 3.57
C ILE A 20 0.14 -8.04 4.39
N ALA A 21 -0.63 -9.06 4.79
CA ALA A 21 -1.77 -8.87 5.68
C ALA A 21 -1.36 -8.26 7.04
N VAL A 22 -0.25 -8.72 7.62
CA VAL A 22 0.33 -8.09 8.83
C VAL A 22 0.74 -6.64 8.56
N SER A 23 1.31 -6.32 7.39
CA SER A 23 1.64 -4.93 7.04
C SER A 23 0.42 -4.02 7.01
N SER A 24 -0.76 -4.57 6.71
CA SER A 24 -2.02 -3.83 6.70
C SER A 24 -2.43 -3.30 8.08
N LEU A 25 -2.00 -3.97 9.17
CA LEU A 25 -2.20 -3.47 10.53
C LEU A 25 -1.43 -2.16 10.77
N PHE A 26 -0.18 -2.12 10.33
CA PHE A 26 0.65 -0.91 10.42
C PHE A 26 0.07 0.24 9.61
N PHE A 27 -0.38 -0.03 8.39
CA PHE A 27 -0.97 0.99 7.53
C PHE A 27 -2.34 1.46 8.03
N GLY A 28 -3.17 0.56 8.56
CA GLY A 28 -4.45 0.91 9.16
C GLY A 28 -4.28 1.79 10.40
N LEU A 29 -3.35 1.43 11.29
CA LEU A 29 -3.00 2.25 12.45
C LEU A 29 -2.44 3.62 12.02
N MET A 30 -1.55 3.64 11.04
CA MET A 30 -1.02 4.89 10.48
C MET A 30 -2.14 5.77 9.91
N ALA A 31 -3.13 5.19 9.23
CA ALA A 31 -4.27 5.94 8.70
C ALA A 31 -5.08 6.62 9.81
N VAL A 32 -5.38 5.90 10.90
CA VAL A 32 -6.09 6.46 12.06
C VAL A 32 -5.30 7.59 12.71
N LEU A 33 -3.99 7.41 12.92
CA LEU A 33 -3.14 8.46 13.49
C LEU A 33 -3.05 9.69 12.59
N THR A 34 -3.01 9.51 11.27
CA THR A 34 -3.03 10.62 10.31
C THR A 34 -4.33 11.43 10.43
N ARG A 35 -5.47 10.78 10.68
CA ARG A 35 -6.75 11.48 10.94
C ARG A 35 -6.69 12.39 12.17
N LEU A 36 -5.92 12.03 13.22
CA LEU A 36 -5.75 12.88 14.41
C LEU A 36 -4.98 14.17 14.10
N LEU A 37 -4.22 14.21 13.01
CA LEU A 37 -3.46 15.39 12.55
C LEU A 37 -4.25 16.23 11.53
N ALA A 38 -5.38 15.76 11.03
CA ALA A 38 -6.17 16.46 10.04
C ALA A 38 -6.56 17.86 10.54
N GLY A 39 -6.33 18.89 9.72
CA GLY A 39 -6.56 20.29 10.05
C GLY A 39 -5.54 20.93 11.00
N LYS A 40 -4.55 20.17 11.50
CA LYS A 40 -3.46 20.67 12.37
C LYS A 40 -2.12 20.72 11.68
N VAL A 41 -1.85 19.77 10.80
CA VAL A 41 -0.58 19.65 10.07
C VAL A 41 -0.90 19.38 8.59
N PRO A 42 -0.31 20.17 7.66
CA PRO A 42 -0.47 19.94 6.22
C PRO A 42 -0.03 18.52 5.82
N ALA A 43 -0.80 17.88 4.96
CA ALA A 43 -0.54 16.50 4.57
C ALA A 43 0.83 16.30 3.89
N ALA A 44 1.29 17.28 3.10
CA ALA A 44 2.63 17.26 2.50
C ALA A 44 3.74 17.25 3.55
N GLU A 45 3.53 17.93 4.68
CA GLU A 45 4.46 17.97 5.80
C GLU A 45 4.52 16.63 6.53
N VAL A 46 3.35 16.02 6.84
CA VAL A 46 3.30 14.67 7.41
C VAL A 46 4.03 13.66 6.51
N ALA A 47 3.84 13.77 5.18
CA ALA A 47 4.55 12.92 4.20
C ALA A 47 6.07 13.15 4.26
N THR A 48 6.50 14.41 4.31
CA THR A 48 7.92 14.78 4.37
C THR A 48 8.59 14.24 5.62
N VAL A 49 7.99 14.44 6.80
CA VAL A 49 8.51 13.89 8.07
C VAL A 49 8.56 12.36 8.03
N ARG A 50 7.51 11.71 7.53
CA ARG A 50 7.47 10.26 7.36
C ARG A 50 8.62 9.74 6.49
N PHE A 51 8.90 10.39 5.36
CA PHE A 51 10.00 9.98 4.48
C PHE A 51 11.37 10.27 5.11
N ALA A 52 11.54 11.38 5.81
CA ALA A 52 12.76 11.69 6.54
C ALA A 52 13.04 10.64 7.63
N VAL A 53 12.05 10.29 8.44
CA VAL A 53 12.15 9.20 9.43
C VAL A 53 12.49 7.86 8.77
N GLY A 54 11.90 7.59 7.60
CA GLY A 54 12.22 6.40 6.81
C GLY A 54 13.67 6.33 6.35
N ILE A 55 14.23 7.46 5.88
CA ILE A 55 15.65 7.57 5.49
C ILE A 55 16.56 7.30 6.69
N ILE A 56 16.28 7.96 7.83
CA ILE A 56 17.05 7.79 9.07
C ILE A 56 16.99 6.32 9.53
N GLY A 57 15.80 5.72 9.55
CA GLY A 57 15.61 4.31 9.93
C GLY A 57 16.34 3.34 9.01
N CYS A 58 16.31 3.57 7.68
CA CYS A 58 17.08 2.77 6.74
C CYS A 58 18.59 2.95 6.97
N GLY A 59 19.07 4.17 7.21
CA GLY A 59 20.47 4.45 7.53
C GLY A 59 20.93 3.66 8.76
N PHE A 60 20.12 3.66 9.82
CA PHE A 60 20.38 2.87 11.01
C PHE A 60 20.41 1.36 10.70
N LEU A 61 19.46 0.83 9.92
CA LEU A 61 19.41 -0.58 9.55
C LEU A 61 20.62 -1.00 8.69
N PHE A 62 21.07 -0.16 7.77
CA PHE A 62 22.26 -0.42 6.97
C PHE A 62 23.52 -0.44 7.85
N ALA A 63 23.66 0.52 8.76
CA ALA A 63 24.77 0.59 9.71
C ALA A 63 24.80 -0.64 10.64
N TRP A 64 23.66 -1.00 11.23
CA TRP A 64 23.53 -2.15 12.12
C TRP A 64 23.84 -3.48 11.43
N LYS A 65 23.29 -3.68 10.21
CA LYS A 65 23.54 -4.89 9.44
C LYS A 65 24.90 -4.89 8.73
N ARG A 66 25.68 -3.82 8.87
CA ARG A 66 26.96 -3.60 8.15
C ARG A 66 26.85 -3.86 6.65
N ARG A 67 25.73 -3.48 6.06
CA ARG A 67 25.44 -3.61 4.63
C ARG A 67 25.36 -2.24 3.97
N ARG A 68 25.67 -2.20 2.68
CA ARG A 68 25.46 -1.00 1.84
C ARG A 68 24.23 -1.19 0.98
N PRO A 69 23.49 -0.11 0.66
CA PRO A 69 22.38 -0.19 -0.29
C PRO A 69 22.90 -0.65 -1.65
N ASN A 70 22.18 -1.57 -2.30
CA ASN A 70 22.52 -2.06 -3.62
C ASN A 70 21.76 -1.26 -4.69
N PHE A 71 22.44 -0.35 -5.37
CA PHE A 71 21.88 0.46 -6.44
C PHE A 71 22.07 -0.11 -7.85
N ALA A 72 22.41 -1.41 -8.02
CA ALA A 72 22.59 -2.02 -9.34
C ALA A 72 21.38 -1.78 -10.26
N GLN A 73 20.15 -1.80 -9.72
CA GLN A 73 18.93 -1.53 -10.47
C GLN A 73 18.43 -0.07 -10.27
N TRP A 74 19.35 0.91 -10.35
CA TRP A 74 19.07 2.32 -10.03
C TRP A 74 17.87 2.91 -10.79
N ARG A 75 17.63 2.49 -12.05
CA ARG A 75 16.49 2.94 -12.86
C ARG A 75 15.16 2.51 -12.24
N LEU A 76 15.05 1.23 -11.86
CA LEU A 76 13.83 0.72 -11.20
C LEU A 76 13.67 1.29 -9.79
N LEU A 77 14.77 1.47 -9.06
CA LEU A 77 14.76 2.14 -7.75
C LEU A 77 14.30 3.59 -7.86
N GLY A 78 14.75 4.31 -8.89
CA GLY A 78 14.29 5.67 -9.20
C GLY A 78 12.79 5.70 -9.54
N LEU A 79 12.31 4.77 -10.39
CA LEU A 79 10.88 4.62 -10.69
C LEU A 79 10.07 4.28 -9.44
N ARG A 80 10.58 3.40 -8.57
CA ARG A 80 9.94 3.10 -7.27
C ARG A 80 9.80 4.34 -6.40
N GLY A 81 10.86 5.12 -6.31
CA GLY A 81 10.87 6.38 -5.55
C GLY A 81 9.90 7.40 -6.12
N LEU A 82 9.96 7.65 -7.43
CA LEU A 82 9.11 8.60 -8.13
C LEU A 82 7.63 8.22 -8.05
N PHE A 83 7.27 7.02 -8.52
CA PHE A 83 5.86 6.59 -8.51
C PHE A 83 5.29 6.51 -7.10
N GLY A 84 6.06 5.99 -6.15
CA GLY A 84 5.61 5.93 -4.76
C GLY A 84 5.50 7.31 -4.11
N GLY A 85 6.43 8.21 -4.37
CA GLY A 85 6.40 9.59 -3.88
C GLY A 85 5.21 10.36 -4.44
N VAL A 86 5.00 10.32 -5.76
CA VAL A 86 3.84 10.94 -6.42
C VAL A 86 2.54 10.35 -5.88
N ALA A 87 2.45 9.02 -5.74
CA ALA A 87 1.25 8.38 -5.21
C ALA A 87 0.88 8.89 -3.81
N VAL A 88 1.84 9.02 -2.91
CA VAL A 88 1.58 9.52 -1.54
C VAL A 88 1.14 10.98 -1.54
N VAL A 89 1.84 11.83 -2.28
CA VAL A 89 1.55 13.27 -2.31
C VAL A 89 0.19 13.54 -2.95
N THR A 90 -0.10 12.91 -4.09
CA THR A 90 -1.38 13.09 -4.77
C THR A 90 -2.56 12.48 -3.99
N TYR A 91 -2.34 11.39 -3.24
CA TYR A 91 -3.31 10.87 -2.31
C TYR A 91 -3.65 11.87 -1.19
N PHE A 92 -2.63 12.47 -0.58
CA PHE A 92 -2.85 13.45 0.47
C PHE A 92 -3.50 14.72 -0.05
N PHE A 93 -3.11 15.18 -1.23
CA PHE A 93 -3.79 16.30 -1.90
C PHE A 93 -5.26 15.96 -2.22
N ALA A 94 -5.55 14.73 -2.65
CA ALA A 94 -6.92 14.29 -2.84
C ALA A 94 -7.72 14.31 -1.52
N ILE A 95 -7.12 13.91 -0.38
CA ILE A 95 -7.75 13.99 0.95
C ILE A 95 -8.09 15.44 1.31
N GLU A 96 -7.19 16.38 1.07
CA GLU A 96 -7.42 17.80 1.36
C GLU A 96 -8.57 18.38 0.54
N ARG A 97 -8.76 17.92 -0.71
CA ARG A 97 -9.78 18.44 -1.64
C ARG A 97 -11.14 17.74 -1.53
N LEU A 98 -11.13 16.42 -1.45
CA LEU A 98 -12.34 15.59 -1.50
C LEU A 98 -12.80 15.10 -0.11
N GLY A 99 -11.92 15.21 0.89
CA GLY A 99 -12.08 14.49 2.15
C GLY A 99 -11.50 13.07 2.11
N ALA A 100 -11.34 12.48 3.30
CA ALA A 100 -10.62 11.22 3.45
C ALA A 100 -11.32 10.03 2.74
N ALA A 101 -12.65 9.94 2.80
CA ALA A 101 -13.38 8.80 2.26
C ALA A 101 -13.29 8.69 0.72
N PRO A 102 -13.66 9.71 -0.09
CA PRO A 102 -13.56 9.61 -1.54
C PRO A 102 -12.12 9.43 -2.02
N ALA A 103 -11.17 10.15 -1.41
CA ALA A 103 -9.74 10.01 -1.75
C ALA A 103 -9.23 8.59 -1.51
N THR A 104 -9.67 7.96 -0.40
CA THR A 104 -9.29 6.59 -0.07
C THR A 104 -9.88 5.59 -1.07
N VAL A 105 -11.14 5.74 -1.48
CA VAL A 105 -11.74 4.89 -2.52
C VAL A 105 -10.91 4.95 -3.81
N LEU A 106 -10.57 6.17 -4.25
CA LEU A 106 -9.76 6.35 -5.45
C LEU A 106 -8.37 5.71 -5.29
N ASN A 107 -7.65 5.98 -4.21
CA ASN A 107 -6.33 5.43 -3.95
C ASN A 107 -6.34 3.89 -3.85
N TYR A 108 -7.32 3.31 -3.16
CA TYR A 108 -7.42 1.85 -3.03
C TYR A 108 -7.96 1.14 -4.28
N SER A 109 -8.21 1.84 -5.39
CA SER A 109 -8.30 1.24 -6.72
C SER A 109 -6.93 0.88 -7.33
N SER A 110 -5.81 1.28 -6.69
CA SER A 110 -4.44 1.00 -7.14
C SER A 110 -4.12 -0.48 -7.43
N PRO A 111 -4.69 -1.50 -6.75
CA PRO A 111 -4.49 -2.90 -7.11
C PRO A 111 -5.01 -3.27 -8.50
N ILE A 112 -6.03 -2.57 -9.03
CA ILE A 112 -6.54 -2.78 -10.39
C ILE A 112 -5.44 -2.40 -11.39
N TYR A 113 -4.81 -1.23 -11.19
CA TYR A 113 -3.70 -0.77 -12.02
C TYR A 113 -2.46 -1.64 -11.84
N ALA A 114 -2.16 -2.10 -10.60
CA ALA A 114 -1.06 -3.03 -10.34
C ALA A 114 -1.26 -4.34 -11.11
N ALA A 115 -2.47 -4.90 -11.13
CA ALA A 115 -2.77 -6.11 -11.89
C ALA A 115 -2.61 -5.90 -13.41
N ALA A 116 -3.05 -4.76 -13.94
CA ALA A 116 -2.89 -4.40 -15.35
C ALA A 116 -1.41 -4.24 -15.72
N PHE A 117 -0.64 -3.50 -14.93
CA PHE A 117 0.78 -3.31 -15.15
C PHE A 117 1.59 -4.61 -14.98
N ALA A 118 1.23 -5.46 -14.00
CA ALA A 118 1.87 -6.75 -13.83
C ALA A 118 1.64 -7.69 -15.02
N ALA A 119 0.43 -7.69 -15.59
CA ALA A 119 0.14 -8.44 -16.80
C ALA A 119 0.95 -7.92 -17.99
N TRP A 120 1.04 -6.60 -18.15
CA TRP A 120 1.71 -5.97 -19.28
C TRP A 120 3.24 -6.03 -19.18
N PHE A 121 3.82 -5.66 -18.03
CA PHE A 121 5.28 -5.53 -17.89
C PHE A 121 5.97 -6.75 -17.30
N LEU A 122 5.28 -7.58 -16.51
CA LEU A 122 5.86 -8.76 -15.88
C LEU A 122 5.38 -10.08 -16.52
N GLY A 123 4.41 -10.02 -17.46
CA GLY A 123 3.82 -11.22 -18.05
C GLY A 123 3.03 -12.05 -17.02
N GLU A 124 2.62 -11.48 -15.89
CA GLU A 124 1.83 -12.19 -14.89
C GLU A 124 0.45 -12.53 -15.44
N THR A 125 0.11 -13.81 -15.50
CA THR A 125 -1.24 -14.25 -15.85
C THR A 125 -2.14 -14.25 -14.63
N SER A 126 -3.24 -13.52 -14.69
CA SER A 126 -4.24 -13.50 -13.62
C SER A 126 -5.40 -14.44 -13.97
N THR A 127 -5.70 -15.37 -13.06
CA THR A 127 -6.87 -16.24 -13.20
C THR A 127 -8.17 -15.46 -13.07
N SER A 128 -9.27 -15.98 -13.64
CA SER A 128 -10.59 -15.34 -13.52
C SER A 128 -10.99 -15.11 -12.06
N MET A 129 -10.70 -16.11 -11.17
CA MET A 129 -10.96 -15.98 -9.74
C MET A 129 -10.18 -14.84 -9.08
N ARG A 130 -8.90 -14.62 -9.45
CA ARG A 130 -8.12 -13.48 -8.96
C ARG A 130 -8.69 -12.16 -9.41
N ARG A 131 -9.16 -12.07 -10.65
CA ARG A 131 -9.81 -10.85 -11.16
C ARG A 131 -11.12 -10.55 -10.44
N VAL A 132 -11.97 -11.57 -10.25
CA VAL A 132 -13.21 -11.45 -9.48
C VAL A 132 -12.91 -11.06 -8.03
N GLY A 133 -11.97 -11.74 -7.37
CA GLY A 133 -11.53 -11.42 -6.01
C GLY A 133 -11.06 -9.97 -5.87
N LEU A 134 -10.28 -9.47 -6.84
CA LEU A 134 -9.81 -8.09 -6.86
C LEU A 134 -10.98 -7.09 -6.94
N VAL A 135 -11.95 -7.33 -7.84
CA VAL A 135 -13.13 -6.46 -7.97
C VAL A 135 -13.96 -6.47 -6.70
N VAL A 136 -14.23 -7.66 -6.13
CA VAL A 136 -15.01 -7.81 -4.89
C VAL A 136 -14.29 -7.13 -3.70
N ALA A 137 -12.97 -7.33 -3.56
CA ALA A 137 -12.19 -6.69 -2.49
C ALA A 137 -12.19 -5.16 -2.62
N THR A 138 -12.00 -4.64 -3.84
CA THR A 138 -12.01 -3.19 -4.09
C THR A 138 -13.39 -2.58 -3.80
N SER A 139 -14.48 -3.27 -4.21
CA SER A 139 -15.84 -2.82 -3.88
C SER A 139 -16.10 -2.84 -2.37
N GLY A 140 -15.63 -3.88 -1.68
CA GLY A 140 -15.72 -3.97 -0.22
C GLY A 140 -14.96 -2.85 0.48
N ALA A 141 -13.73 -2.57 0.06
CA ALA A 141 -12.92 -1.45 0.57
C ALA A 141 -13.62 -0.10 0.34
N ALA A 142 -14.27 0.09 -0.82
CA ALA A 142 -15.07 1.26 -1.11
C ALA A 142 -16.25 1.39 -0.12
N PHE A 143 -17.01 0.32 0.14
CA PHE A 143 -18.13 0.35 1.08
C PHE A 143 -17.69 0.67 2.51
N VAL A 144 -16.58 0.08 3.00
CA VAL A 144 -16.00 0.45 4.30
C VAL A 144 -15.67 1.94 4.33
N THR A 145 -15.05 2.45 3.28
CA THR A 145 -14.63 3.85 3.23
C THR A 145 -15.84 4.80 3.18
N PHE A 146 -16.89 4.48 2.42
CA PHE A 146 -18.12 5.26 2.38
C PHE A 146 -18.92 5.20 3.69
N SER A 147 -18.77 4.13 4.48
CA SER A 147 -19.45 3.99 5.76
C SER A 147 -19.03 5.04 6.82
N THR A 148 -17.88 5.67 6.62
CA THR A 148 -17.36 6.73 7.52
C THR A 148 -17.98 8.11 7.28
N GLY A 149 -18.95 8.25 6.37
CA GLY A 149 -19.88 9.38 6.30
C GLY A 149 -19.37 10.70 5.69
N SER A 150 -18.19 10.71 5.03
CA SER A 150 -17.60 11.98 4.53
C SER A 150 -17.80 12.22 3.03
N VAL A 151 -18.83 11.67 2.40
CA VAL A 151 -19.02 11.79 0.94
C VAL A 151 -19.86 13.00 0.58
N THR A 152 -19.22 14.10 0.21
CA THR A 152 -19.84 15.17 -0.57
C THR A 152 -19.51 14.92 -2.05
N ASN A 153 -20.50 14.47 -2.80
CA ASN A 153 -20.55 14.36 -4.25
C ASN A 153 -19.29 13.78 -4.96
N PRO A 154 -19.12 12.44 -5.07
CA PRO A 154 -17.93 11.80 -5.63
C PRO A 154 -17.78 11.93 -7.16
N PHE A 155 -18.74 12.52 -7.86
CA PHE A 155 -18.80 12.54 -9.34
C PHE A 155 -18.52 13.90 -9.97
N VAL A 156 -18.15 14.91 -9.19
CA VAL A 156 -17.74 16.20 -9.77
C VAL A 156 -16.29 16.08 -10.22
N PRO A 157 -15.97 16.36 -11.52
CA PRO A 157 -14.59 16.39 -11.99
C PRO A 157 -13.85 17.53 -11.30
N ASP A 158 -13.19 17.24 -10.18
CA ASP A 158 -12.35 18.15 -9.44
C ASP A 158 -10.89 17.73 -9.57
N VAL A 159 -9.99 18.69 -9.40
CA VAL A 159 -8.55 18.46 -9.36
C VAL A 159 -8.19 17.42 -8.29
N GLY A 160 -8.96 17.37 -7.18
CA GLY A 160 -8.83 16.33 -6.16
C GLY A 160 -9.12 14.92 -6.68
N ALA A 161 -10.15 14.75 -7.52
CA ALA A 161 -10.46 13.47 -8.14
C ALA A 161 -9.37 13.02 -9.11
N LEU A 162 -8.85 13.94 -9.93
CA LEU A 162 -7.70 13.66 -10.80
C LEU A 162 -6.46 13.25 -10.01
N ALA A 163 -6.18 13.93 -8.90
CA ALA A 163 -5.09 13.58 -8.01
C ALA A 163 -5.28 12.18 -7.37
N GLY A 164 -6.51 11.83 -6.96
CA GLY A 164 -6.85 10.50 -6.44
C GLY A 164 -6.62 9.38 -7.47
N ILE A 165 -7.05 9.62 -8.72
CA ILE A 165 -6.81 8.68 -9.84
C ILE A 165 -5.30 8.57 -10.12
N LEU A 166 -4.59 9.69 -10.19
CA LEU A 166 -3.13 9.71 -10.41
C LEU A 166 -2.41 8.95 -9.29
N SER A 167 -2.86 9.10 -8.03
CA SER A 167 -2.37 8.34 -6.89
C SER A 167 -2.56 6.82 -7.10
N ALA A 168 -3.75 6.40 -7.54
CA ALA A 168 -4.02 4.99 -7.79
C ALA A 168 -3.16 4.41 -8.92
N VAL A 169 -3.04 5.12 -10.03
CA VAL A 169 -2.22 4.70 -11.19
C VAL A 169 -0.74 4.59 -10.78
N THR A 170 -0.19 5.64 -10.17
CA THR A 170 1.22 5.66 -9.75
C THR A 170 1.48 4.68 -8.60
N GLY A 171 0.51 4.50 -7.69
CA GLY A 171 0.54 3.46 -6.65
C GLY A 171 0.60 2.05 -7.23
N GLY A 172 -0.25 1.74 -8.21
CA GLY A 172 -0.23 0.47 -8.93
C GLY A 172 1.09 0.22 -9.68
N ALA A 173 1.62 1.23 -10.36
CA ALA A 173 2.93 1.16 -11.00
C ALA A 173 4.04 0.90 -9.97
N ALA A 174 4.02 1.61 -8.83
CA ALA A 174 4.99 1.40 -7.75
C ALA A 174 4.94 -0.03 -7.19
N MET A 175 3.75 -0.62 -7.01
CA MET A 175 3.59 -2.01 -6.55
C MET A 175 4.19 -3.01 -7.54
N THR A 176 3.98 -2.80 -8.84
CA THR A 176 4.56 -3.64 -9.91
C THR A 176 6.08 -3.53 -9.94
N VAL A 177 6.62 -2.32 -9.79
CA VAL A 177 8.07 -2.08 -9.71
C VAL A 177 8.67 -2.75 -8.47
N ILE A 178 8.00 -2.71 -7.30
CA ILE A 178 8.43 -3.43 -6.10
C ILE A 178 8.57 -4.91 -6.39
N ARG A 179 7.54 -5.53 -7.00
CA ARG A 179 7.58 -6.96 -7.31
C ARG A 179 8.78 -7.31 -8.18
N LYS A 180 9.07 -6.50 -9.21
CA LYS A 180 10.22 -6.71 -10.08
C LYS A 180 11.56 -6.51 -9.36
N LEU A 181 11.68 -5.47 -8.55
CA LEU A 181 12.90 -5.20 -7.78
C LEU A 181 13.22 -6.33 -6.79
N ARG A 182 12.18 -6.98 -6.23
CA ARG A 182 12.37 -8.04 -5.23
C ARG A 182 12.95 -9.32 -5.78
N ASP A 183 13.11 -9.45 -7.10
CA ASP A 183 13.84 -10.56 -7.70
C ASP A 183 15.34 -10.51 -7.34
N ASP A 184 15.95 -9.30 -7.28
CA ASP A 184 17.41 -9.13 -7.13
C ASP A 184 17.81 -8.09 -6.07
N THR A 185 16.85 -7.34 -5.51
CA THR A 185 17.12 -6.25 -4.57
C THR A 185 16.46 -6.52 -3.22
N ASP A 186 17.17 -6.26 -2.14
CA ASP A 186 16.64 -6.41 -0.78
C ASP A 186 15.58 -5.35 -0.42
N ALA A 187 14.70 -5.70 0.53
CA ALA A 187 13.56 -4.85 0.89
C ALA A 187 13.99 -3.49 1.48
N ILE A 188 15.15 -3.44 2.19
CA ILE A 188 15.64 -2.21 2.81
C ILE A 188 16.04 -1.21 1.74
N THR A 189 16.80 -1.66 0.71
CA THR A 189 17.21 -0.82 -0.42
C THR A 189 16.01 -0.30 -1.21
N VAL A 190 15.01 -1.17 -1.48
CA VAL A 190 13.77 -0.77 -2.17
C VAL A 190 12.99 0.28 -1.38
N PHE A 191 12.89 0.11 -0.06
CA PHE A 191 12.22 1.06 0.82
C PHE A 191 13.01 2.37 0.97
N PHE A 192 14.33 2.30 1.04
CA PHE A 192 15.21 3.47 1.09
C PHE A 192 15.05 4.35 -0.16
N ALA A 193 15.06 3.73 -1.34
CA ALA A 193 14.81 4.45 -2.60
C ALA A 193 13.43 5.12 -2.64
N PHE A 194 12.40 4.45 -2.09
CA PHE A 194 11.07 5.05 -1.93
C PHE A 194 11.10 6.28 -1.03
N CYS A 195 11.80 6.21 0.10
CA CYS A 195 11.89 7.36 1.01
C CYS A 195 12.64 8.53 0.38
N ILE A 196 13.73 8.29 -0.36
CA ILE A 196 14.44 9.35 -1.08
C ILE A 196 13.53 10.00 -2.13
N GLY A 197 12.93 9.21 -3.02
CA GLY A 197 12.04 9.74 -4.06
C GLY A 197 10.81 10.44 -3.47
N GLY A 198 10.24 9.88 -2.41
CA GLY A 198 9.13 10.47 -1.68
C GLY A 198 9.50 11.82 -1.05
N LEU A 199 10.68 11.93 -0.45
CA LEU A 199 11.19 13.18 0.11
C LEU A 199 11.42 14.25 -0.98
N VAL A 200 12.02 13.86 -2.11
CA VAL A 200 12.24 14.74 -3.26
C VAL A 200 10.92 15.31 -3.80
N VAL A 201 9.86 14.52 -3.81
CA VAL A 201 8.54 14.97 -4.27
C VAL A 201 7.80 15.77 -3.20
N SER A 202 7.84 15.37 -1.93
CA SER A 202 7.01 15.96 -0.88
C SER A 202 7.60 17.24 -0.27
N ALA A 203 8.93 17.32 -0.11
CA ALA A 203 9.57 18.45 0.58
C ALA A 203 9.35 19.79 -0.13
N PRO A 204 9.46 19.92 -1.47
CA PRO A 204 9.15 21.18 -2.14
C PRO A 204 7.68 21.62 -1.99
N LEU A 205 6.76 20.66 -1.85
CA LEU A 205 5.33 20.93 -1.68
C LEU A 205 4.98 21.30 -0.23
N ALA A 206 5.74 20.79 0.73
CA ALA A 206 5.57 21.13 2.14
C ALA A 206 6.18 22.50 2.49
N ALA A 207 7.27 22.89 1.82
CA ALA A 207 8.05 24.08 2.18
C ALA A 207 7.24 25.39 2.25
N PRO A 208 6.30 25.71 1.31
CA PRO A 208 5.55 26.97 1.36
C PRO A 208 4.58 27.08 2.54
N GLY A 209 4.08 25.97 3.06
CA GLY A 209 3.09 25.93 4.14
C GLY A 209 3.59 25.24 5.41
N TRP A 210 4.89 25.16 5.60
CA TRP A 210 5.50 24.46 6.73
C TRP A 210 5.07 25.06 8.08
N VAL A 211 4.50 24.22 8.95
CA VAL A 211 4.11 24.58 10.31
C VAL A 211 5.14 24.00 11.29
N PRO A 212 5.74 24.79 12.20
CA PRO A 212 6.66 24.27 13.19
C PRO A 212 6.02 23.20 14.05
N LEU A 213 6.50 21.96 13.93
CA LEU A 213 5.98 20.83 14.66
C LEU A 213 6.53 20.80 16.08
N SER A 214 5.65 20.76 17.08
CA SER A 214 6.02 20.62 18.50
C SER A 214 5.00 19.78 19.26
N GLY A 215 5.40 19.26 20.42
CA GLY A 215 4.51 18.51 21.31
C GLY A 215 3.83 17.30 20.66
N PHE A 216 2.52 17.18 20.86
CA PHE A 216 1.74 16.04 20.39
C PHE A 216 1.74 15.85 18.85
N PRO A 217 1.59 16.89 18.00
CA PRO A 217 1.69 16.74 16.55
C PRO A 217 3.03 16.14 16.09
N LEU A 218 4.16 16.61 16.63
CA LEU A 218 5.47 16.05 16.31
C LEU A 218 5.57 14.58 16.72
N PHE A 219 5.13 14.25 17.94
CA PHE A 219 5.13 12.88 18.42
C PHE A 219 4.34 11.96 17.47
N ILE A 220 3.13 12.33 17.07
CA ILE A 220 2.31 11.54 16.15
C ILE A 220 2.97 11.41 14.78
N CYS A 221 3.57 12.48 14.22
CA CYS A 221 4.32 12.41 12.96
C CYS A 221 5.48 11.42 13.03
N LEU A 222 6.23 11.40 14.14
CA LEU A 222 7.32 10.44 14.34
C LEU A 222 6.81 9.00 14.44
N VAL A 223 5.70 8.78 15.18
CA VAL A 223 5.06 7.45 15.27
C VAL A 223 4.59 6.99 13.89
N ILE A 224 3.95 7.85 13.10
CA ILE A 224 3.57 7.56 11.70
C ILE A 224 4.80 7.16 10.88
N GLY A 225 5.93 7.86 11.04
CA GLY A 225 7.19 7.53 10.38
C GLY A 225 7.69 6.13 10.74
N VAL A 226 7.70 5.77 12.03
CA VAL A 226 8.13 4.44 12.52
C VAL A 226 7.19 3.34 12.02
N LEU A 227 5.87 3.55 12.11
CA LEU A 227 4.87 2.61 11.58
C LEU A 227 5.02 2.42 10.07
N SER A 228 5.35 3.49 9.36
CA SER A 228 5.65 3.44 7.92
C SER A 228 6.85 2.54 7.62
N ILE A 229 7.92 2.58 8.42
CA ILE A 229 9.07 1.68 8.27
C ILE A 229 8.61 0.23 8.40
N GLY A 230 7.93 -0.12 9.50
CA GLY A 230 7.44 -1.48 9.74
C GLY A 230 6.50 -1.98 8.63
N GLY A 231 5.46 -1.20 8.31
CA GLY A 231 4.47 -1.55 7.30
C GLY A 231 5.09 -1.70 5.90
N GLN A 232 5.90 -0.74 5.46
CA GLN A 232 6.53 -0.78 4.13
C GLN A 232 7.61 -1.86 4.01
N MET A 233 8.35 -2.14 5.07
CA MET A 233 9.33 -3.22 5.07
C MET A 233 8.65 -4.58 4.94
N LEU A 234 7.60 -4.84 5.72
CA LEU A 234 6.81 -6.06 5.64
C LEU A 234 6.15 -6.20 4.27
N PHE A 235 5.50 -5.13 3.78
CA PHE A 235 4.88 -5.12 2.46
C PHE A 235 5.91 -5.42 1.35
N THR A 236 7.02 -4.69 1.33
CA THR A 236 8.06 -4.86 0.31
C THR A 236 8.68 -6.25 0.39
N TRP A 237 8.92 -6.77 1.60
CA TRP A 237 9.44 -8.11 1.78
C TRP A 237 8.45 -9.17 1.32
N GLY A 238 7.18 -9.07 1.71
CA GLY A 238 6.12 -9.98 1.29
C GLY A 238 5.91 -10.03 -0.22
N MET A 239 6.06 -8.90 -0.92
CA MET A 239 6.00 -8.82 -2.38
C MET A 239 7.06 -9.66 -3.10
N GLY A 240 8.14 -10.03 -2.42
CA GLY A 240 9.15 -10.97 -2.96
C GLY A 240 8.68 -12.42 -3.04
N PHE A 241 7.59 -12.78 -2.34
CA PHE A 241 7.09 -14.16 -2.23
C PHE A 241 5.69 -14.36 -2.82
N THR A 242 5.17 -13.35 -3.52
CA THR A 242 3.83 -13.41 -4.13
C THR A 242 3.78 -12.66 -5.45
N SER A 243 2.71 -12.82 -6.21
CA SER A 243 2.49 -12.03 -7.44
C SER A 243 2.12 -10.58 -7.10
N ALA A 244 2.38 -9.66 -8.03
CA ALA A 244 1.98 -8.25 -7.86
C ALA A 244 0.45 -8.14 -7.67
N THR A 245 -0.33 -8.91 -8.44
CA THR A 245 -1.79 -8.92 -8.34
C THR A 245 -2.28 -9.40 -6.97
N ALA A 246 -1.77 -10.54 -6.46
CA ALA A 246 -2.21 -11.08 -5.17
C ALA A 246 -1.72 -10.21 -3.99
N GLY A 247 -0.47 -9.74 -4.06
CA GLY A 247 0.10 -8.86 -3.04
C GLY A 247 -0.64 -7.53 -2.95
N SER A 248 -0.93 -6.90 -4.09
CA SER A 248 -1.68 -5.63 -4.10
C SER A 248 -3.14 -5.81 -3.66
N ALA A 249 -3.82 -6.91 -4.07
CA ALA A 249 -5.16 -7.20 -3.59
C ALA A 249 -5.22 -7.35 -2.06
N THR A 250 -4.19 -7.93 -1.44
CA THR A 250 -4.12 -8.09 0.02
C THR A 250 -4.08 -6.73 0.76
N THR A 251 -3.56 -5.67 0.14
CA THR A 251 -3.56 -4.33 0.75
C THR A 251 -4.95 -3.74 0.93
N GLN A 252 -5.98 -4.30 0.28
CA GLN A 252 -7.38 -3.92 0.51
C GLN A 252 -7.86 -4.20 1.94
N LEU A 253 -7.11 -4.96 2.74
CA LEU A 253 -7.37 -5.11 4.17
C LEU A 253 -7.13 -3.81 4.97
N VAL A 254 -6.34 -2.87 4.45
CA VAL A 254 -6.00 -1.62 5.17
C VAL A 254 -7.24 -0.79 5.53
N PRO A 255 -8.20 -0.50 4.62
CA PRO A 255 -9.43 0.19 4.98
C PRO A 255 -10.23 -0.53 6.07
N VAL A 256 -10.29 -1.86 6.03
CA VAL A 256 -11.00 -2.66 7.06
C VAL A 256 -10.33 -2.50 8.42
N VAL A 257 -9.01 -2.61 8.47
CA VAL A 257 -8.24 -2.41 9.71
C VAL A 257 -8.41 -0.98 10.23
N ALA A 258 -8.27 0.03 9.35
CA ALA A 258 -8.44 1.43 9.74
C ALA A 258 -9.84 1.70 10.30
N TRP A 259 -10.89 1.15 9.67
CA TRP A 259 -12.27 1.27 10.13
C TRP A 259 -12.47 0.59 11.49
N THR A 260 -12.01 -0.65 11.65
CA THR A 260 -12.11 -1.38 12.93
C THR A 260 -11.42 -0.63 14.07
N LEU A 261 -10.23 -0.06 13.81
CA LEU A 261 -9.52 0.75 14.80
C LEU A 261 -10.28 2.06 15.10
N ALA A 262 -10.90 2.69 14.11
CA ALA A 262 -11.69 3.91 14.29
C ALA A 262 -12.95 3.66 15.13
N LEU A 263 -13.61 2.51 14.97
CA LEU A 263 -14.73 2.11 15.84
C LEU A 263 -14.30 2.04 17.31
N GLY A 264 -13.13 1.41 17.59
CA GLY A 264 -12.66 1.23 18.97
C GLY A 264 -12.06 2.49 19.60
N TRP A 265 -11.35 3.33 18.84
CA TRP A 265 -10.61 4.47 19.38
C TRP A 265 -11.30 5.81 19.20
N LEU A 266 -12.03 5.99 18.10
CA LEU A 266 -12.70 7.26 17.78
C LEU A 266 -14.18 7.22 18.10
N GLY A 267 -14.72 6.07 18.56
CA GLY A 267 -16.13 5.91 18.87
C GLY A 267 -17.04 6.04 17.65
N GLU A 268 -16.51 5.75 16.44
CA GLU A 268 -17.32 5.82 15.22
C GLU A 268 -18.46 4.77 15.29
N PRO A 269 -19.67 5.07 14.76
CA PRO A 269 -20.77 4.12 14.80
C PRO A 269 -20.54 2.94 13.87
N VAL A 270 -20.93 1.74 14.31
CA VAL A 270 -21.00 0.57 13.43
C VAL A 270 -22.16 0.76 12.45
N THR A 271 -21.83 0.78 11.15
CA THR A 271 -22.85 0.91 10.10
C THR A 271 -22.99 -0.42 9.35
N LEU A 272 -24.21 -0.71 8.87
CA LEU A 272 -24.45 -1.89 8.04
C LEU A 272 -23.56 -1.90 6.79
N LEU A 273 -23.37 -0.71 6.17
CA LEU A 273 -22.52 -0.56 4.99
C LEU A 273 -21.05 -0.92 5.31
N GLY A 274 -20.53 -0.51 6.47
CA GLY A 274 -19.19 -0.86 6.92
C GLY A 274 -19.03 -2.36 7.15
N VAL A 275 -20.01 -3.01 7.79
CA VAL A 275 -19.98 -4.47 8.01
C VAL A 275 -20.01 -5.23 6.67
N VAL A 276 -20.95 -4.90 5.79
CA VAL A 276 -21.05 -5.52 4.45
C VAL A 276 -19.76 -5.29 3.66
N GLY A 277 -19.23 -4.06 3.70
CA GLY A 277 -17.98 -3.72 3.04
C GLY A 277 -16.78 -4.54 3.57
N ALA A 278 -16.67 -4.69 4.88
CA ALA A 278 -15.60 -5.49 5.49
C ALA A 278 -15.68 -6.96 5.08
N VAL A 279 -16.89 -7.56 5.11
CA VAL A 279 -17.12 -8.95 4.66
C VAL A 279 -16.76 -9.12 3.19
N LEU A 280 -17.21 -8.23 2.31
CA LEU A 280 -16.87 -8.26 0.88
C LEU A 280 -15.36 -8.12 0.67
N CYS A 281 -14.72 -7.19 1.37
CA CYS A 281 -13.29 -6.96 1.24
C CYS A 281 -12.48 -8.21 1.61
N VAL A 282 -12.73 -8.80 2.77
CA VAL A 282 -12.05 -10.03 3.22
C VAL A 282 -12.34 -11.20 2.30
N SER A 283 -13.60 -11.39 1.91
CA SER A 283 -13.99 -12.46 0.97
C SER A 283 -13.32 -12.31 -0.39
N GLY A 284 -13.24 -11.07 -0.91
CA GLY A 284 -12.57 -10.78 -2.17
C GLY A 284 -11.06 -11.03 -2.12
N VAL A 285 -10.40 -10.67 -1.01
CA VAL A 285 -8.98 -11.00 -0.79
C VAL A 285 -8.78 -12.51 -0.78
N LEU A 286 -9.61 -13.26 -0.03
CA LEU A 286 -9.54 -14.73 0.03
C LEU A 286 -9.75 -15.36 -1.34
N LEU A 287 -10.75 -14.91 -2.11
CA LEU A 287 -10.98 -15.36 -3.49
C LEU A 287 -9.77 -15.12 -4.40
N GLY A 288 -9.11 -13.98 -4.26
CA GLY A 288 -7.96 -13.61 -5.08
C GLY A 288 -6.67 -14.36 -4.72
N VAL A 289 -6.56 -14.86 -3.50
CA VAL A 289 -5.31 -15.41 -2.93
C VAL A 289 -5.31 -16.93 -2.89
N VAL A 290 -6.46 -17.57 -2.64
CA VAL A 290 -6.56 -19.04 -2.51
C VAL A 290 -6.24 -19.72 -3.84
N PRO A 291 -5.38 -20.77 -3.85
CA PRO A 291 -5.08 -21.55 -5.06
C PRO A 291 -6.23 -22.56 -5.37
N TRP A 292 -7.35 -22.04 -5.85
CA TRP A 292 -8.58 -22.80 -6.10
C TRP A 292 -8.41 -24.04 -6.97
N ARG A 293 -7.39 -24.07 -7.85
CA ARG A 293 -7.08 -25.24 -8.67
C ARG A 293 -6.56 -26.43 -7.85
N GLU A 294 -5.99 -26.18 -6.69
CA GLU A 294 -5.51 -27.22 -5.78
C GLU A 294 -6.60 -27.68 -4.81
N VAL A 295 -7.58 -26.79 -4.53
CA VAL A 295 -8.69 -27.04 -3.60
C VAL A 295 -9.87 -27.73 -4.28
N ILE A 296 -10.10 -27.44 -5.55
CA ILE A 296 -11.18 -28.06 -6.35
C ILE A 296 -10.50 -28.94 -7.42
N PRO A 297 -10.35 -30.24 -7.18
CA PRO A 297 -9.84 -31.13 -8.21
C PRO A 297 -10.78 -31.08 -9.42
N ALA A 298 -10.18 -30.90 -10.61
CA ALA A 298 -10.96 -30.93 -11.85
C ALA A 298 -11.84 -32.20 -11.86
N ARG A 299 -13.16 -32.03 -12.06
CA ARG A 299 -14.02 -33.17 -12.35
C ARG A 299 -13.36 -33.92 -13.51
N ARG A 300 -12.89 -35.13 -13.26
CA ARG A 300 -12.55 -36.05 -14.33
C ARG A 300 -13.81 -36.22 -15.16
N THR A 301 -13.83 -35.64 -16.34
CA THR A 301 -14.73 -36.07 -17.39
C THR A 301 -14.13 -37.35 -17.89
N ASP A 302 -14.56 -38.48 -17.27
CA ASP A 302 -14.34 -39.79 -17.85
C ASP A 302 -15.06 -39.84 -19.19
N PRO A 303 -14.42 -40.44 -20.22
CA PRO A 303 -14.92 -40.49 -21.59
C PRO A 303 -16.21 -41.27 -21.74
#